data_ee3708909cbf0addddae5f1cf6197a34
#
_entry.id   ee3708909cbf0addddae5f1cf6197a34
#
_cell.length_a   1.000
_cell.length_b   1.000
_cell.length_c   1.000
_cell.angle_alpha   90.00
_cell.angle_beta   90.00
_cell.angle_gamma   90.00
#
_symmetry.space_group_name_H-M   'P 1'
#
loop_
_entity.id
_entity.type
_entity.pdbx_description
1 polymer ?
#
loop_
_entity_poly.entity_id
_entity_poly.type
_entity_poly.pdbx_seq_one_letter_code
_entity_poly.pdbx_strand_id
1 'polypeptide(L)'
;LKNRRMSKRKRKFFKRNGGLLLQQQLNTREGNVEKTRIFTSRELEKLTENFSDNRILGQGGQGTVYKGMLVDGKTVAVKKSKVVDEDKLQEFINEVVILSQVNHRHVVKLLGCCLETEVPVLVYEFIPNGNLFQHIHEESDDYTMIWGVRLRIAVDIAGALSYLHSSACSPIYHRDVKSTNILLDEKYRAKVSDFG
;
A
#
# COMPACT_ATOMS: atom_id res chain seq x y z
N LEU A 1 -16.94 10.63 -29.16
CA LEU A 1 -16.42 11.84 -28.50
C LEU A 1 -16.10 11.60 -27.02
N LYS A 2 -16.99 10.96 -26.25
CA LYS A 2 -16.84 10.69 -24.78
C LYS A 2 -15.59 9.83 -24.48
N ASN A 3 -15.37 8.74 -25.22
CA ASN A 3 -14.22 7.85 -25.04
C ASN A 3 -12.88 8.53 -25.39
N ARG A 4 -12.83 9.40 -26.40
CA ARG A 4 -11.63 10.16 -26.74
C ARG A 4 -11.26 11.19 -25.65
N ARG A 5 -12.25 11.83 -25.02
CA ARG A 5 -12.03 12.76 -23.90
C ARG A 5 -11.53 12.04 -22.65
N MET A 6 -12.13 10.90 -22.31
CA MET A 6 -11.67 10.07 -21.19
C MET A 6 -10.22 9.58 -21.37
N SER A 7 -9.86 9.09 -22.56
CA SER A 7 -8.49 8.66 -22.85
C SER A 7 -7.48 9.81 -22.75
N LYS A 8 -7.83 11.02 -23.23
CA LYS A 8 -6.98 12.21 -23.08
C LYS A 8 -6.78 12.60 -21.60
N ARG A 9 -7.85 12.53 -20.77
CA ARG A 9 -7.80 12.85 -19.33
C ARG A 9 -6.89 11.89 -18.58
N LYS A 10 -7.04 10.57 -18.79
CA LYS A 10 -6.20 9.53 -18.20
C LYS A 10 -4.72 9.72 -18.55
N ARG A 11 -4.44 10.00 -19.83
CA ARG A 11 -3.06 10.26 -20.28
C ARG A 11 -2.48 11.55 -19.68
N LYS A 12 -3.31 12.59 -19.46
CA LYS A 12 -2.89 13.81 -18.77
C LYS A 12 -2.51 13.49 -17.32
N PHE A 13 -3.35 12.75 -16.58
CA PHE A 13 -3.06 12.36 -15.23
C PHE A 13 -1.82 11.46 -15.14
N PHE A 14 -1.70 10.46 -16.00
CA PHE A 14 -0.54 9.59 -16.05
C PHE A 14 0.78 10.37 -16.22
N LYS A 15 0.82 11.35 -17.11
CA LYS A 15 1.98 12.22 -17.29
C LYS A 15 2.24 13.10 -16.07
N ARG A 16 1.17 13.77 -15.56
CA ARG A 16 1.26 14.63 -14.38
C ARG A 16 1.75 13.85 -13.17
N ASN A 17 1.24 12.66 -12.97
CA ASN A 17 1.58 11.77 -11.85
C ASN A 17 2.92 11.02 -12.04
N GLY A 18 3.79 11.48 -12.94
CA GLY A 18 5.14 10.95 -13.10
C GLY A 18 5.24 9.56 -13.71
N GLY A 19 4.18 9.09 -14.40
CA GLY A 19 4.13 7.74 -14.94
C GLY A 19 5.26 7.38 -15.90
N LEU A 20 5.75 8.35 -16.69
CA LEU A 20 6.88 8.14 -17.60
C LEU A 20 8.19 7.91 -16.83
N LEU A 21 8.42 8.68 -15.78
CA LEU A 21 9.61 8.55 -14.92
C LEU A 21 9.59 7.20 -14.19
N LEU A 22 8.45 6.83 -13.61
CA LEU A 22 8.29 5.55 -12.92
C LEU A 22 8.50 4.37 -13.88
N GLN A 23 7.92 4.41 -15.07
CA GLN A 23 8.14 3.38 -16.10
C GLN A 23 9.63 3.24 -16.46
N GLN A 24 10.32 4.34 -16.64
CA GLN A 24 11.75 4.33 -16.93
C GLN A 24 12.55 3.69 -15.78
N GLN A 25 12.26 4.07 -14.53
CA GLN A 25 12.95 3.53 -13.35
C GLN A 25 12.66 2.03 -13.13
N LEU A 26 11.45 1.57 -13.42
CA LEU A 26 11.10 0.14 -13.32
C LEU A 26 11.72 -0.69 -14.44
N ASN A 27 11.92 -0.11 -15.64
CA ASN A 27 12.51 -0.81 -16.79
C ASN A 27 14.04 -0.92 -16.71
N THR A 28 14.72 0.01 -16.03
CA THR A 28 16.21 0.01 -15.89
C THR A 28 16.72 -1.00 -14.87
N ARG A 29 15.83 -1.69 -14.14
CA ARG A 29 16.20 -2.66 -13.11
C ARG A 29 16.17 -4.08 -13.66
N GLU A 30 17.33 -4.59 -14.05
CA GLU A 30 17.59 -6.01 -14.26
C GLU A 30 17.78 -6.69 -12.89
N GLY A 31 16.81 -7.45 -12.46
CA GLY A 31 16.87 -8.26 -11.23
C GLY A 31 15.54 -8.93 -10.91
N ASN A 32 15.61 -10.14 -10.35
CA ASN A 32 14.48 -11.03 -9.99
C ASN A 32 13.57 -10.50 -8.83
N VAL A 33 13.39 -9.18 -8.73
CA VAL A 33 12.42 -8.58 -7.80
C VAL A 33 11.06 -8.56 -8.50
N GLU A 34 10.02 -9.10 -7.86
CA GLU A 34 8.66 -9.00 -8.38
C GLU A 34 8.38 -7.54 -8.76
N LYS A 35 8.23 -7.30 -10.06
CA LYS A 35 8.13 -5.93 -10.61
C LYS A 35 6.85 -5.28 -10.10
N THR A 36 6.99 -4.11 -9.49
CA THR A 36 5.85 -3.24 -9.15
C THR A 36 5.02 -2.98 -10.39
N ARG A 37 3.73 -3.33 -10.35
CA ARG A 37 2.84 -3.25 -11.51
C ARG A 37 2.20 -1.87 -11.61
N ILE A 38 2.13 -1.33 -12.81
CA ILE A 38 1.31 -0.14 -13.10
C ILE A 38 -0.07 -0.62 -13.54
N PHE A 39 -1.08 -0.34 -12.70
CA PHE A 39 -2.48 -0.65 -12.97
C PHE A 39 -3.15 0.45 -13.76
N THR A 40 -4.07 0.10 -14.64
CA THR A 40 -4.99 1.05 -15.25
C THR A 40 -6.14 1.39 -14.30
N SER A 41 -6.74 2.56 -14.44
CA SER A 41 -7.91 2.93 -13.63
C SER A 41 -9.10 1.97 -13.84
N ARG A 42 -9.24 1.41 -15.06
CA ARG A 42 -10.28 0.41 -15.36
C ARG A 42 -10.07 -0.91 -14.65
N GLU A 43 -8.81 -1.35 -14.50
CA GLU A 43 -8.50 -2.53 -13.69
C GLU A 43 -8.87 -2.30 -12.23
N LEU A 44 -8.52 -1.12 -11.66
CA LEU A 44 -8.87 -0.79 -10.28
C LEU A 44 -10.38 -0.71 -10.06
N GLU A 45 -11.12 -0.07 -10.96
CA GLU A 45 -12.59 -0.03 -10.94
C GLU A 45 -13.17 -1.46 -10.92
N LYS A 46 -12.63 -2.36 -11.77
CA LYS A 46 -13.11 -3.73 -11.85
C LYS A 46 -12.80 -4.53 -10.58
N LEU A 47 -11.57 -4.45 -10.05
CA LEU A 47 -11.15 -5.26 -8.90
C LEU A 47 -11.73 -4.77 -7.56
N THR A 48 -12.19 -3.50 -7.48
CA THR A 48 -12.84 -2.90 -6.31
C THR A 48 -14.37 -2.76 -6.46
N GLU A 49 -14.96 -3.30 -7.53
CA GLU A 49 -16.38 -3.12 -7.85
C GLU A 49 -16.77 -1.63 -7.90
N ASN A 50 -16.00 -0.83 -8.67
CA ASN A 50 -16.12 0.62 -8.79
C ASN A 50 -15.94 1.36 -7.45
N PHE A 51 -15.00 0.91 -6.60
CA PHE A 51 -14.76 1.45 -5.26
C PHE A 51 -16.03 1.45 -4.39
N SER A 52 -16.74 0.31 -4.43
CA SER A 52 -17.99 0.10 -3.69
C SER A 52 -17.77 0.24 -2.18
N ASP A 53 -18.75 0.82 -1.49
CA ASP A 53 -18.70 0.98 -0.02
C ASP A 53 -18.60 -0.37 0.71
N ASN A 54 -19.16 -1.44 0.14
CA ASN A 54 -19.07 -2.80 0.68
C ASN A 54 -17.63 -3.37 0.62
N ARG A 55 -16.72 -2.71 -0.08
CA ARG A 55 -15.32 -3.09 -0.21
C ARG A 55 -14.39 -2.27 0.70
N ILE A 56 -14.93 -1.33 1.48
CA ILE A 56 -14.12 -0.51 2.38
C ILE A 56 -13.56 -1.38 3.51
N LEU A 57 -12.22 -1.40 3.62
CA LEU A 57 -11.47 -2.01 4.72
C LEU A 57 -11.20 -1.02 5.85
N GLY A 58 -11.03 0.26 5.50
CA GLY A 58 -10.77 1.33 6.44
C GLY A 58 -10.87 2.70 5.78
N GLN A 59 -11.23 3.71 6.57
CA GLN A 59 -11.36 5.09 6.13
C GLN A 59 -10.80 6.03 7.21
N GLY A 60 -9.97 6.99 6.78
CA GLY A 60 -9.33 7.93 7.70
C GLY A 60 -8.94 9.25 7.03
N GLY A 61 -8.12 10.03 7.74
CA GLY A 61 -7.62 11.33 7.25
C GLY A 61 -6.83 11.23 5.95
N GLN A 62 -6.03 10.19 5.80
CA GLN A 62 -5.17 9.98 4.63
C GLN A 62 -5.91 9.42 3.40
N GLY A 63 -7.11 8.86 3.55
CA GLY A 63 -7.86 8.29 2.43
C GLY A 63 -8.75 7.13 2.82
N THR A 64 -9.11 6.34 1.82
CA THR A 64 -9.93 5.14 1.97
C THR A 64 -9.19 3.94 1.37
N VAL A 65 -9.19 2.82 2.10
CA VAL A 65 -8.62 1.54 1.67
C VAL A 65 -9.76 0.59 1.31
N TYR A 66 -9.69 0.03 0.12
CA TYR A 66 -10.69 -0.90 -0.42
C TYR A 66 -10.11 -2.30 -0.57
N LYS A 67 -10.93 -3.31 -0.31
CA LYS A 67 -10.63 -4.70 -0.67
C LYS A 67 -10.82 -4.88 -2.17
N GLY A 68 -9.79 -5.38 -2.85
CA GLY A 68 -9.83 -5.72 -4.26
C GLY A 68 -9.56 -7.21 -4.48
N MET A 69 -9.97 -7.71 -5.65
CA MET A 69 -9.66 -9.08 -6.08
C MET A 69 -9.04 -9.05 -7.48
N LEU A 70 -7.83 -9.56 -7.60
CA LEU A 70 -7.14 -9.71 -8.87
C LEU A 70 -7.75 -10.85 -9.70
N VAL A 71 -7.44 -10.88 -11.00
CA VAL A 71 -7.96 -11.89 -11.94
C VAL A 71 -7.54 -13.32 -11.56
N ASP A 72 -6.38 -13.47 -10.91
CA ASP A 72 -5.87 -14.75 -10.39
C ASP A 72 -6.51 -15.17 -9.05
N GLY A 73 -7.49 -14.42 -8.54
CA GLY A 73 -8.17 -14.68 -7.27
C GLY A 73 -7.46 -14.12 -6.04
N LYS A 74 -6.29 -13.52 -6.18
CA LYS A 74 -5.54 -12.94 -5.06
C LYS A 74 -6.23 -11.68 -4.54
N THR A 75 -6.45 -11.62 -3.24
CA THR A 75 -6.98 -10.43 -2.57
C THR A 75 -5.88 -9.37 -2.39
N VAL A 76 -6.25 -8.11 -2.59
CA VAL A 76 -5.36 -6.94 -2.44
C VAL A 76 -6.04 -5.82 -1.66
N ALA A 77 -5.24 -4.92 -1.09
CA ALA A 77 -5.70 -3.68 -0.48
C ALA A 77 -5.38 -2.50 -1.42
N VAL A 78 -6.40 -1.69 -1.74
CA VAL A 78 -6.31 -0.56 -2.69
C VAL A 78 -6.50 0.72 -1.92
N LYS A 79 -5.42 1.48 -1.69
CA LYS A 79 -5.43 2.75 -0.96
C LYS A 79 -5.62 3.91 -1.93
N LYS A 80 -6.74 4.61 -1.78
CA LYS A 80 -7.08 5.82 -2.52
C LYS A 80 -6.96 7.03 -1.58
N SER A 81 -5.96 7.87 -1.78
CA SER A 81 -5.75 9.08 -0.99
C SER A 81 -6.80 10.14 -1.27
N LYS A 82 -7.10 11.04 -0.31
CA LYS A 82 -8.17 12.05 -0.47
C LYS A 82 -7.75 13.21 -1.36
N VAL A 83 -6.57 13.74 -1.18
CA VAL A 83 -6.03 14.86 -1.98
C VAL A 83 -4.53 14.71 -2.09
N VAL A 84 -3.98 14.92 -3.28
CA VAL A 84 -2.54 15.12 -3.47
C VAL A 84 -2.36 16.56 -3.94
N ASP A 85 -1.70 17.35 -3.14
CA ASP A 85 -1.17 18.65 -3.53
C ASP A 85 -0.11 18.43 -4.60
N GLU A 86 -0.02 19.29 -5.60
CA GLU A 86 0.94 19.11 -6.70
C GLU A 86 2.38 19.04 -6.18
N ASP A 87 2.68 19.74 -5.08
CA ASP A 87 3.99 19.73 -4.42
C ASP A 87 4.33 18.36 -3.79
N LYS A 88 3.33 17.57 -3.41
CA LYS A 88 3.49 16.21 -2.83
C LYS A 88 3.62 15.10 -3.86
N LEU A 89 3.43 15.41 -5.14
CA LEU A 89 3.46 14.40 -6.18
C LEU A 89 4.86 13.78 -6.35
N GLN A 90 5.91 14.59 -6.25
CA GLN A 90 7.28 14.10 -6.32
C GLN A 90 7.63 13.22 -5.11
N GLU A 91 7.15 13.57 -3.92
CA GLU A 91 7.28 12.74 -2.71
C GLU A 91 6.59 11.40 -2.90
N PHE A 92 5.36 11.40 -3.44
CA PHE A 92 4.63 10.17 -3.77
C PHE A 92 5.40 9.26 -4.74
N ILE A 93 5.98 9.81 -5.82
CA ILE A 93 6.75 9.01 -6.79
C ILE A 93 7.98 8.39 -6.11
N ASN A 94 8.69 9.18 -5.32
CA ASN A 94 9.84 8.71 -4.57
C ASN A 94 9.44 7.60 -3.59
N GLU A 95 8.32 7.76 -2.88
CA GLU A 95 7.77 6.75 -1.98
C GLU A 95 7.47 5.44 -2.74
N VAL A 96 6.78 5.50 -3.88
CA VAL A 96 6.49 4.32 -4.70
C VAL A 96 7.77 3.62 -5.13
N VAL A 97 8.80 4.37 -5.57
CA VAL A 97 10.09 3.83 -5.98
C VAL A 97 10.81 3.16 -4.81
N ILE A 98 10.79 3.79 -3.64
CA ILE A 98 11.40 3.27 -2.42
C ILE A 98 10.66 2.00 -1.97
N LEU A 99 9.33 2.05 -1.82
CA LEU A 99 8.52 0.91 -1.39
C LEU A 99 8.58 -0.27 -2.38
N SER A 100 8.77 0.01 -3.68
CA SER A 100 8.95 -1.04 -4.68
C SER A 100 10.21 -1.89 -4.46
N GLN A 101 11.16 -1.38 -3.67
CA GLN A 101 12.43 -2.05 -3.35
C GLN A 101 12.39 -2.78 -2.01
N VAL A 102 11.40 -2.46 -1.17
CA VAL A 102 11.24 -3.08 0.15
C VAL A 102 10.70 -4.50 -0.02
N ASN A 103 11.50 -5.46 0.42
CA ASN A 103 11.11 -6.86 0.46
C ASN A 103 11.47 -7.45 1.83
N HIS A 104 10.56 -7.33 2.77
CA HIS A 104 10.75 -7.84 4.13
C HIS A 104 9.45 -8.45 4.64
N ARG A 105 9.52 -9.62 5.28
CA ARG A 105 8.35 -10.38 5.73
C ARG A 105 7.43 -9.63 6.71
N HIS A 106 7.99 -8.66 7.45
CA HIS A 106 7.27 -7.84 8.43
C HIS A 106 7.00 -6.41 7.93
N VAL A 107 7.05 -6.19 6.62
CA VAL A 107 6.63 -4.95 5.95
C VAL A 107 5.57 -5.29 4.92
N VAL A 108 4.50 -4.51 4.86
CA VAL A 108 3.43 -4.68 3.87
C VAL A 108 3.98 -4.40 2.47
N LYS A 109 3.80 -5.37 1.56
CA LYS A 109 4.35 -5.29 0.21
C LYS A 109 3.53 -4.39 -0.69
N LEU A 110 4.17 -3.43 -1.35
CA LEU A 110 3.60 -2.69 -2.46
C LEU A 110 3.59 -3.57 -3.72
N LEU A 111 2.41 -3.83 -4.28
CA LEU A 111 2.22 -4.62 -5.49
C LEU A 111 2.18 -3.74 -6.74
N GLY A 112 1.75 -2.49 -6.60
CA GLY A 112 1.70 -1.56 -7.71
C GLY A 112 0.97 -0.27 -7.41
N CYS A 113 0.81 0.54 -8.46
CA CYS A 113 0.09 1.81 -8.37
C CYS A 113 -0.71 2.09 -9.64
N CYS A 114 -1.68 3.01 -9.55
CA CYS A 114 -2.37 3.59 -10.71
C CYS A 114 -2.14 5.10 -10.75
N LEU A 115 -1.69 5.59 -11.89
CA LEU A 115 -1.36 6.99 -12.14
C LEU A 115 -2.32 7.66 -13.14
N GLU A 116 -3.37 6.95 -13.58
CA GLU A 116 -4.38 7.45 -14.55
C GLU A 116 -5.51 8.23 -13.89
N THR A 117 -5.51 8.34 -12.57
CA THR A 117 -6.53 9.02 -11.76
C THR A 117 -6.05 10.39 -11.30
N GLU A 118 -6.97 11.25 -10.89
CA GLU A 118 -6.65 12.58 -10.39
C GLU A 118 -5.71 12.54 -9.20
N VAL A 119 -6.00 11.62 -8.27
CA VAL A 119 -5.15 11.25 -7.15
C VAL A 119 -4.59 9.86 -7.42
N PRO A 120 -3.28 9.64 -7.36
CA PRO A 120 -2.70 8.32 -7.52
C PRO A 120 -3.24 7.31 -6.51
N VAL A 121 -3.30 6.04 -6.92
CA VAL A 121 -3.83 4.94 -6.09
C VAL A 121 -2.74 3.90 -5.91
N LEU A 122 -2.55 3.41 -4.67
CA LEU A 122 -1.59 2.37 -4.32
C LEU A 122 -2.28 1.02 -4.14
N VAL A 123 -1.60 -0.05 -4.54
CA VAL A 123 -2.10 -1.42 -4.41
C VAL A 123 -1.10 -2.23 -3.59
N TYR A 124 -1.55 -2.73 -2.44
CA TYR A 124 -0.75 -3.50 -1.49
C TYR A 124 -1.24 -4.95 -1.38
N GLU A 125 -0.40 -5.82 -0.83
CA GLU A 125 -0.87 -7.12 -0.36
C GLU A 125 -1.98 -6.93 0.69
N PHE A 126 -2.97 -7.83 0.69
CA PHE A 126 -4.03 -7.82 1.70
C PHE A 126 -3.59 -8.58 2.94
N ILE A 127 -3.78 -7.97 4.12
CA ILE A 127 -3.46 -8.56 5.42
C ILE A 127 -4.78 -8.82 6.17
N PRO A 128 -5.10 -10.08 6.52
CA PRO A 128 -6.47 -10.48 6.84
C PRO A 128 -6.96 -10.13 8.25
N ASN A 129 -6.09 -10.05 9.26
CA ASN A 129 -6.52 -9.93 10.66
C ASN A 129 -6.52 -8.49 11.19
N GLY A 130 -6.72 -7.49 10.30
CA GLY A 130 -6.83 -6.09 10.72
C GLY A 130 -5.56 -5.54 11.34
N ASN A 131 -5.69 -4.55 12.23
CA ASN A 131 -4.56 -3.86 12.82
C ASN A 131 -4.41 -4.17 14.32
N LEU A 132 -3.21 -3.92 14.85
CA LEU A 132 -2.87 -4.16 16.25
C LEU A 132 -3.72 -3.34 17.23
N PHE A 133 -4.17 -2.13 16.83
CA PHE A 133 -5.03 -1.30 17.67
C PHE A 133 -6.34 -2.02 18.01
N GLN A 134 -7.00 -2.61 17.02
CA GLN A 134 -8.24 -3.37 17.20
C GLN A 134 -8.04 -4.49 18.23
N HIS A 135 -6.98 -5.27 18.09
CA HIS A 135 -6.68 -6.39 18.99
C HIS A 135 -6.24 -6.00 20.41
N ILE A 136 -5.85 -4.75 20.64
CA ILE A 136 -5.49 -4.25 21.98
C ILE A 136 -6.72 -3.65 22.68
N HIS A 137 -7.62 -3.01 21.95
CA HIS A 137 -8.66 -2.15 22.51
C HIS A 137 -10.09 -2.69 22.30
N GLU A 138 -10.31 -3.58 21.33
CA GLU A 138 -11.60 -4.21 21.11
C GLU A 138 -11.64 -5.54 21.87
N GLU A 139 -12.62 -5.68 22.77
CA GLU A 139 -12.91 -6.95 23.46
C GLU A 139 -13.42 -7.95 22.41
N SER A 140 -12.60 -8.94 22.05
CA SER A 140 -13.04 -10.08 21.26
C SER A 140 -12.97 -11.34 22.14
N ASP A 141 -14.07 -12.07 22.23
CA ASP A 141 -14.17 -13.30 22.98
C ASP A 141 -13.25 -14.41 22.45
N ASP A 142 -12.81 -14.31 21.20
CA ASP A 142 -12.13 -15.40 20.48
C ASP A 142 -10.60 -15.39 20.57
N TYR A 143 -9.96 -14.28 20.95
CA TYR A 143 -8.50 -14.21 21.00
C TYR A 143 -7.95 -13.22 22.04
N THR A 144 -7.43 -13.76 23.10
CA THR A 144 -6.68 -12.95 24.09
C THR A 144 -5.23 -12.80 23.64
N MET A 145 -4.80 -11.57 23.38
CA MET A 145 -3.42 -11.25 23.04
C MET A 145 -2.51 -11.39 24.26
N ILE A 146 -2.09 -12.63 24.54
CA ILE A 146 -1.20 -12.97 25.66
C ILE A 146 0.16 -12.30 25.52
N TRP A 147 0.87 -12.17 26.64
CA TRP A 147 2.17 -11.49 26.71
C TRP A 147 3.19 -11.99 25.67
N GLY A 148 3.28 -13.30 25.46
CA GLY A 148 4.20 -13.88 24.47
C GLY A 148 3.92 -13.45 23.04
N VAL A 149 2.66 -13.27 22.68
CA VAL A 149 2.26 -12.76 21.34
C VAL A 149 2.62 -11.28 21.20
N ARG A 150 2.36 -10.46 22.23
CA ARG A 150 2.74 -9.04 22.24
C ARG A 150 4.24 -8.85 22.08
N LEU A 151 5.04 -9.65 22.78
CA LEU A 151 6.50 -9.60 22.68
C LEU A 151 6.99 -9.99 21.28
N ARG A 152 6.42 -11.05 20.69
CA ARG A 152 6.73 -11.46 19.31
C ARG A 152 6.41 -10.34 18.30
N ILE A 153 5.24 -9.72 18.43
CA ILE A 153 4.85 -8.59 17.57
C ILE A 153 5.85 -7.43 17.69
N ALA A 154 6.30 -7.12 18.93
CA ALA A 154 7.31 -6.09 19.14
C ALA A 154 8.65 -6.43 18.45
N VAL A 155 9.08 -7.69 18.52
CA VAL A 155 10.28 -8.18 17.82
C VAL A 155 10.12 -8.08 16.30
N ASP A 156 8.96 -8.48 15.76
CA ASP A 156 8.65 -8.39 14.34
C ASP A 156 8.74 -6.92 13.83
N ILE A 157 8.16 -5.97 14.58
CA ILE A 157 8.20 -4.54 14.28
C ILE A 157 9.63 -4.00 14.34
N ALA A 158 10.38 -4.35 15.40
CA ALA A 158 11.77 -3.92 15.55
C ALA A 158 12.65 -4.42 14.39
N GLY A 159 12.45 -5.69 13.96
CA GLY A 159 13.12 -6.26 12.79
C GLY A 159 12.78 -5.53 11.49
N ALA A 160 11.49 -5.19 11.28
CA ALA A 160 11.06 -4.41 10.12
C ALA A 160 11.71 -3.01 10.09
N LEU A 161 11.70 -2.30 11.22
CA LEU A 161 12.30 -0.96 11.32
C LEU A 161 13.82 -1.01 11.15
N SER A 162 14.49 -2.00 11.74
CA SER A 162 15.93 -2.21 11.55
C SER A 162 16.27 -2.43 10.07
N TYR A 163 15.49 -3.25 9.36
CA TYR A 163 15.65 -3.45 7.92
C TYR A 163 15.48 -2.14 7.14
N LEU A 164 14.43 -1.38 7.41
CA LEU A 164 14.16 -0.10 6.72
C LEU A 164 15.26 0.92 6.96
N HIS A 165 15.85 0.95 8.15
CA HIS A 165 16.92 1.89 8.51
C HIS A 165 18.30 1.50 7.95
N SER A 166 18.56 0.21 7.69
CA SER A 166 19.90 -0.28 7.38
C SER A 166 20.07 -0.89 5.99
N SER A 167 19.00 -1.36 5.35
CA SER A 167 19.12 -2.22 4.15
C SER A 167 18.90 -1.51 2.83
N ALA A 168 18.47 -0.26 2.82
CA ALA A 168 18.30 0.52 1.62
C ALA A 168 19.56 1.35 1.32
N CYS A 169 19.77 1.70 0.04
CA CYS A 169 20.81 2.67 -0.35
C CYS A 169 20.64 4.03 0.34
N SER A 170 19.45 4.31 0.84
CA SER A 170 19.10 5.41 1.75
C SER A 170 18.21 4.89 2.85
N PRO A 171 18.42 5.26 4.12
CA PRO A 171 17.54 4.87 5.22
C PRO A 171 16.10 5.29 4.98
N ILE A 172 15.15 4.38 5.20
CA ILE A 172 13.73 4.65 5.10
C ILE A 172 13.19 4.83 6.52
N TYR A 173 12.83 6.05 6.88
CA TYR A 173 12.21 6.36 8.17
C TYR A 173 10.69 6.34 8.03
N HIS A 174 10.02 5.50 8.82
CA HIS A 174 8.56 5.33 8.74
C HIS A 174 7.78 6.58 9.17
N ARG A 175 8.26 7.31 10.17
CA ARG A 175 7.73 8.57 10.73
C ARG A 175 6.34 8.52 11.38
N ASP A 176 5.55 7.47 11.17
CA ASP A 176 4.19 7.31 11.76
C ASP A 176 3.97 5.90 12.32
N VAL A 177 4.90 5.41 13.15
CA VAL A 177 4.76 4.08 13.79
C VAL A 177 3.71 4.16 14.90
N LYS A 178 2.59 3.46 14.70
CA LYS A 178 1.49 3.36 15.68
C LYS A 178 0.72 2.05 15.50
N SER A 179 -0.05 1.65 16.50
CA SER A 179 -0.77 0.35 16.48
C SER A 179 -1.79 0.22 15.34
N THR A 180 -2.35 1.32 14.84
CA THR A 180 -3.24 1.31 13.66
C THR A 180 -2.50 1.03 12.36
N ASN A 181 -1.18 1.28 12.30
CA ASN A 181 -0.32 1.04 11.13
C ASN A 181 0.46 -0.28 11.23
N ILE A 182 0.14 -1.12 12.22
CA ILE A 182 0.66 -2.48 12.35
C ILE A 182 -0.47 -3.44 12.03
N LEU A 183 -0.37 -4.12 10.90
CA LEU A 183 -1.35 -5.14 10.49
C LEU A 183 -0.91 -6.52 10.97
N LEU A 184 -1.88 -7.43 11.17
CA LEU A 184 -1.62 -8.78 11.63
C LEU A 184 -1.99 -9.79 10.53
N ASP A 185 -1.04 -10.68 10.20
CA ASP A 185 -1.27 -11.73 9.22
C ASP A 185 -2.08 -12.90 9.80
N GLU A 186 -2.35 -13.93 9.01
CA GLU A 186 -3.12 -15.12 9.40
C GLU A 186 -2.55 -15.85 10.63
N LYS A 187 -1.26 -15.66 10.92
CA LYS A 187 -0.56 -16.25 12.07
C LYS A 187 -0.32 -15.23 13.19
N TYR A 188 -1.00 -14.09 13.13
CA TYR A 188 -0.81 -12.96 14.05
C TYR A 188 0.65 -12.48 14.14
N ARG A 189 1.36 -12.48 13.01
CA ARG A 189 2.67 -11.84 12.86
C ARG A 189 2.48 -10.42 12.38
N ALA A 190 3.31 -9.52 12.89
CA ALA A 190 3.21 -8.11 12.53
C ALA A 190 3.71 -7.82 11.12
N LYS A 191 3.01 -6.91 10.44
CA LYS A 191 3.43 -6.26 9.20
C LYS A 191 3.24 -4.75 9.33
N VAL A 192 4.33 -4.02 9.19
CA VAL A 192 4.35 -2.54 9.23
C VAL A 192 3.77 -2.00 7.92
N SER A 193 2.83 -1.06 8.02
CA SER A 193 2.13 -0.42 6.90
C SER A 193 2.09 1.10 7.04
N ASP A 194 1.61 1.81 6.03
CA ASP A 194 1.34 3.26 6.03
C ASP A 194 2.57 4.11 6.41
N PHE A 195 3.55 4.10 5.53
CA PHE A 195 4.70 5.01 5.62
C PHE A 195 4.24 6.47 5.46
N GLY A 196 4.60 7.31 6.42
CA GLY A 196 4.24 8.73 6.48
C GLY A 196 5.19 9.63 5.71
#